data_f11e6509ef11c3b9ff968ad8277bc5b9
#
_entry.id   f11e6509ef11c3b9ff968ad8277bc5b9
#
_cell.length_a   1.000
_cell.length_b   1.000
_cell.length_c   1.000
_cell.angle_alpha   90.00
_cell.angle_beta   90.00
_cell.angle_gamma   90.00
#
_symmetry.space_group_name_H-M   'P 1'
#
loop_
_entity.id
_entity.type
_entity.pdbx_description
1 polymer ?
#
loop_
_entity_poly.entity_id
_entity_poly.type
_entity_poly.pdbx_seq_one_letter_code
_entity_poly.pdbx_strand_id
1 'polypeptide(L)'
;LLLGKTGQQKAALVIDAREGEFLAGFRQEMHELRGEGHALEILFLDASDDVLLRRFSETRRRHPLHGDDLRAAIAHERRELLPLREEAHAVVDTGALNVHQLKGVIQERYGRTGQPLALTLLSFGYKYGVPVEADLVLDVRFLPNPYFIPELSSQTGLAEPVSSYVLSQPDAQSFLGKAQDLIEFYLPRAQREGKSYVTVAIGCTGGRHRSVALVADLFNRLGTRYQITVRHRELGRGREP
;
A
#
# COMPACT_ATOMS: atom_id res chain seq x y z
N LEU A 1 -25.05 -2.46 14.58
CA LEU A 1 -23.80 -1.91 14.03
C LEU A 1 -22.84 -1.47 15.14
N LEU A 2 -21.57 -1.97 15.13
CA LEU A 2 -20.57 -1.79 16.21
C LEU A 2 -19.75 -0.51 16.07
N LEU A 3 -20.17 0.48 15.28
CA LEU A 3 -19.40 1.70 14.98
C LEU A 3 -19.09 2.56 16.21
N GLY A 4 -19.92 2.55 17.24
CA GLY A 4 -19.74 3.41 18.43
C GLY A 4 -18.74 2.90 19.47
N LYS A 5 -18.27 1.64 19.39
CA LYS A 5 -17.42 1.02 20.42
C LYS A 5 -15.92 0.97 20.08
N THR A 6 -15.53 1.26 18.83
CA THR A 6 -14.16 1.05 18.35
C THR A 6 -13.37 2.34 18.14
N GLY A 7 -13.95 3.52 18.36
CA GLY A 7 -13.28 4.80 18.08
C GLY A 7 -12.99 5.05 16.59
N GLN A 8 -13.50 4.20 15.69
CA GLN A 8 -13.33 4.37 14.24
C GLN A 8 -14.25 5.47 13.72
N GLN A 9 -13.68 6.47 13.07
CA GLN A 9 -14.41 7.58 12.47
C GLN A 9 -15.05 7.23 11.11
N LYS A 10 -14.61 6.17 10.44
CA LYS A 10 -15.13 5.73 9.14
C LYS A 10 -15.15 4.20 9.07
N ALA A 11 -16.22 3.64 8.50
CA ALA A 11 -16.33 2.23 8.17
C ALA A 11 -16.88 2.06 6.75
N ALA A 12 -16.50 0.99 6.08
CA ALA A 12 -17.10 0.56 4.83
C ALA A 12 -17.74 -0.81 5.04
N LEU A 13 -18.99 -0.95 4.60
CA LEU A 13 -19.73 -2.21 4.62
C LEU A 13 -19.95 -2.64 3.17
N VAL A 14 -19.81 -3.93 2.90
CA VAL A 14 -20.13 -4.52 1.60
C VAL A 14 -21.41 -5.31 1.76
N ILE A 15 -22.37 -5.04 0.90
CA ILE A 15 -23.69 -5.66 0.89
C ILE A 15 -23.91 -6.29 -0.47
N ASP A 16 -24.40 -7.52 -0.50
CA ASP A 16 -24.77 -8.21 -1.73
C ASP A 16 -26.12 -8.93 -1.57
N ALA A 17 -26.61 -9.56 -2.62
CA ALA A 17 -27.92 -10.21 -2.64
C ALA A 17 -28.09 -11.40 -1.66
N ARG A 18 -27.01 -11.85 -1.00
CA ARG A 18 -27.10 -12.85 0.06
C ARG A 18 -27.68 -12.35 1.36
N GLU A 19 -27.71 -11.03 1.51
CA GLU A 19 -28.22 -10.32 2.70
C GLU A 19 -29.73 -9.99 2.57
N GLY A 20 -30.54 -10.95 2.11
CA GLY A 20 -31.96 -10.72 1.77
C GLY A 20 -32.80 -10.09 2.90
N GLU A 21 -32.61 -10.48 4.17
CA GLU A 21 -33.28 -9.87 5.31
C GLU A 21 -32.87 -8.40 5.51
N PHE A 22 -31.58 -8.10 5.32
CA PHE A 22 -31.07 -6.73 5.40
C PHE A 22 -31.63 -5.87 4.24
N LEU A 23 -31.71 -6.41 3.02
CA LEU A 23 -32.26 -5.69 1.87
C LEU A 23 -33.73 -5.30 2.09
N ALA A 24 -34.51 -6.15 2.74
CA ALA A 24 -35.91 -5.87 3.07
C ALA A 24 -36.06 -4.71 4.08
N GLY A 25 -35.16 -4.58 5.04
CA GLY A 25 -35.13 -3.52 6.06
C GLY A 25 -34.26 -2.30 5.73
N PHE A 26 -33.53 -2.33 4.60
CA PHE A 26 -32.48 -1.39 4.26
C PHE A 26 -32.85 0.09 4.43
N ARG A 27 -34.01 0.51 3.94
CA ARG A 27 -34.44 1.92 4.04
C ARG A 27 -34.66 2.37 5.47
N GLN A 28 -35.20 1.51 6.31
CA GLN A 28 -35.39 1.79 7.72
C GLN A 28 -34.08 1.92 8.46
N GLU A 29 -33.18 0.96 8.28
CA GLU A 29 -31.82 0.98 8.87
C GLU A 29 -31.04 2.23 8.47
N MET A 30 -31.10 2.61 7.20
CA MET A 30 -30.45 3.83 6.71
C MET A 30 -31.05 5.11 7.33
N HIS A 31 -32.38 5.12 7.54
CA HIS A 31 -33.05 6.23 8.20
C HIS A 31 -32.62 6.35 9.67
N GLU A 32 -32.57 5.24 10.38
CA GLU A 32 -32.13 5.17 11.78
C GLU A 32 -30.71 5.66 11.94
N LEU A 33 -29.76 5.15 11.13
CA LEU A 33 -28.36 5.58 11.16
C LEU A 33 -28.17 7.07 10.85
N ARG A 34 -28.94 7.62 9.91
CA ARG A 34 -28.94 9.07 9.66
C ARG A 34 -29.51 9.85 10.84
N GLY A 35 -30.55 9.31 11.49
CA GLY A 35 -31.14 9.90 12.71
C GLY A 35 -30.15 9.93 13.88
N GLU A 36 -29.25 8.98 13.96
CA GLU A 36 -28.14 8.92 14.92
C GLU A 36 -26.98 9.86 14.57
N GLY A 37 -27.07 10.60 13.48
CA GLY A 37 -26.06 11.57 13.06
C GLY A 37 -24.93 10.99 12.21
N HIS A 38 -25.04 9.76 11.72
CA HIS A 38 -24.05 9.16 10.82
C HIS A 38 -24.18 9.71 9.40
N ALA A 39 -23.06 10.16 8.82
CA ALA A 39 -22.97 10.48 7.42
C ALA A 39 -22.83 9.19 6.61
N LEU A 40 -23.88 8.86 5.84
CA LEU A 40 -23.93 7.63 5.05
C LEU A 40 -23.77 7.94 3.58
N GLU A 41 -22.92 7.20 2.90
CA GLU A 41 -22.75 7.24 1.45
C GLU A 41 -22.85 5.82 0.87
N ILE A 42 -23.68 5.68 -0.18
CA ILE A 42 -23.88 4.42 -0.89
C ILE A 42 -23.13 4.51 -2.21
N LEU A 43 -22.18 3.63 -2.40
CA LEU A 43 -21.52 3.36 -3.68
C LEU A 43 -22.08 2.08 -4.27
N PHE A 44 -22.73 2.18 -5.42
CA PHE A 44 -23.23 1.02 -6.14
C PHE A 44 -22.25 0.64 -7.25
N LEU A 45 -21.80 -0.62 -7.24
CA LEU A 45 -20.95 -1.17 -8.29
C LEU A 45 -21.84 -1.95 -9.26
N ASP A 46 -21.93 -1.50 -10.51
CA ASP A 46 -22.76 -2.10 -11.56
C ASP A 46 -21.89 -2.75 -12.66
N ALA A 47 -22.47 -3.63 -13.43
CA ALA A 47 -21.95 -4.12 -14.69
C ALA A 47 -23.13 -4.61 -15.56
N SER A 48 -22.99 -4.64 -16.90
CA SER A 48 -24.01 -5.19 -17.76
C SER A 48 -24.19 -6.70 -17.55
N ASP A 49 -25.36 -7.25 -17.87
CA ASP A 49 -25.65 -8.68 -17.72
C ASP A 49 -24.66 -9.55 -18.49
N ASP A 50 -24.25 -9.13 -19.68
CA ASP A 50 -23.27 -9.86 -20.47
C ASP A 50 -21.86 -9.89 -19.82
N VAL A 51 -21.47 -8.81 -19.14
CA VAL A 51 -20.23 -8.76 -18.37
C VAL A 51 -20.33 -9.69 -17.15
N LEU A 52 -21.45 -9.68 -16.44
CA LEU A 52 -21.68 -10.55 -15.29
C LEU A 52 -21.68 -12.02 -15.68
N LEU A 53 -22.41 -12.37 -16.75
CA LEU A 53 -22.43 -13.74 -17.31
C LEU A 53 -21.01 -14.24 -17.63
N ARG A 54 -20.21 -13.41 -18.32
CA ARG A 54 -18.83 -13.74 -18.63
C ARG A 54 -17.98 -13.96 -17.38
N ARG A 55 -18.06 -13.05 -16.38
CA ARG A 55 -17.29 -13.15 -15.13
C ARG A 55 -17.65 -14.39 -14.33
N PHE A 56 -18.91 -14.78 -14.26
CA PHE A 56 -19.34 -16.03 -13.61
C PHE A 56 -18.81 -17.26 -14.36
N SER A 57 -18.84 -17.24 -15.70
CA SER A 57 -18.29 -18.34 -16.50
C SER A 57 -16.78 -18.53 -16.31
N GLU A 58 -16.02 -17.43 -16.25
CA GLU A 58 -14.57 -17.45 -16.08
C GLU A 58 -14.16 -17.93 -14.67
N THR A 59 -14.91 -17.53 -13.64
CA THR A 59 -14.54 -17.85 -12.25
C THR A 59 -15.00 -19.20 -11.75
N ARG A 60 -15.84 -19.93 -12.52
CA ARG A 60 -16.48 -21.21 -12.14
C ARG A 60 -17.21 -21.16 -10.78
N ARG A 61 -17.60 -19.97 -10.32
CA ARG A 61 -18.37 -19.79 -9.08
C ARG A 61 -19.85 -19.91 -9.40
N ARG A 62 -20.60 -20.59 -8.52
CA ARG A 62 -22.06 -20.59 -8.60
C ARG A 62 -22.60 -19.24 -8.15
N HIS A 63 -23.68 -18.80 -8.80
CA HIS A 63 -24.38 -17.59 -8.37
C HIS A 63 -24.97 -17.79 -6.96
N PRO A 64 -24.89 -16.80 -6.04
CA PRO A 64 -25.40 -16.95 -4.68
C PRO A 64 -26.90 -17.23 -4.60
N LEU A 65 -27.69 -16.64 -5.49
CA LEU A 65 -29.11 -16.97 -5.60
C LEU A 65 -29.26 -18.24 -6.47
N HIS A 66 -29.60 -19.34 -5.82
CA HIS A 66 -29.66 -20.66 -6.41
C HIS A 66 -30.67 -20.74 -7.55
N GLY A 67 -30.24 -21.25 -8.72
CA GLY A 67 -31.04 -21.54 -9.90
C GLY A 67 -30.17 -22.18 -10.98
N ASP A 68 -30.79 -23.01 -11.83
CA ASP A 68 -30.08 -23.63 -12.96
C ASP A 68 -29.84 -22.66 -14.11
N ASP A 69 -30.54 -21.50 -14.11
CA ASP A 69 -30.38 -20.43 -15.09
C ASP A 69 -29.67 -19.20 -14.50
N LEU A 70 -28.41 -19.01 -14.89
CA LEU A 70 -27.60 -17.88 -14.46
C LEU A 70 -28.19 -16.52 -14.90
N ARG A 71 -28.83 -16.43 -16.07
CA ARG A 71 -29.48 -15.19 -16.52
C ARG A 71 -30.65 -14.82 -15.62
N ALA A 72 -31.48 -15.79 -15.27
CA ALA A 72 -32.60 -15.57 -14.36
C ALA A 72 -32.12 -15.16 -12.96
N ALA A 73 -31.02 -15.76 -12.47
CA ALA A 73 -30.43 -15.42 -11.19
C ALA A 73 -29.89 -13.98 -11.18
N ILE A 74 -29.16 -13.54 -12.21
CA ILE A 74 -28.67 -12.16 -12.35
C ILE A 74 -29.85 -11.17 -12.42
N ALA A 75 -30.88 -11.49 -13.20
CA ALA A 75 -32.08 -10.63 -13.30
C ALA A 75 -32.83 -10.53 -11.96
N HIS A 76 -32.83 -11.60 -11.17
CA HIS A 76 -33.42 -11.59 -9.83
C HIS A 76 -32.58 -10.71 -8.88
N GLU A 77 -31.26 -10.91 -8.85
CA GLU A 77 -30.37 -10.07 -8.03
C GLU A 77 -30.49 -8.58 -8.35
N ARG A 78 -30.60 -8.21 -9.63
CA ARG A 78 -30.84 -6.82 -10.02
C ARG A 78 -32.12 -6.24 -9.43
N ARG A 79 -33.19 -7.03 -9.42
CA ARG A 79 -34.48 -6.57 -8.81
C ARG A 79 -34.34 -6.35 -7.32
N GLU A 80 -33.68 -7.27 -6.62
CA GLU A 80 -33.46 -7.16 -5.17
C GLU A 80 -32.57 -5.96 -4.84
N LEU A 81 -31.54 -5.69 -5.63
CA LEU A 81 -30.60 -4.58 -5.41
C LEU A 81 -31.08 -3.23 -5.98
N LEU A 82 -32.20 -3.21 -6.72
CA LEU A 82 -32.70 -1.97 -7.34
C LEU A 82 -32.94 -0.84 -6.33
N PRO A 83 -33.55 -1.07 -5.15
CA PRO A 83 -33.73 0.00 -4.15
C PRO A 83 -32.43 0.64 -3.68
N LEU A 84 -31.35 -0.16 -3.53
CA LEU A 84 -30.02 0.35 -3.18
C LEU A 84 -29.41 1.18 -4.31
N ARG A 85 -29.63 0.74 -5.56
CA ARG A 85 -29.15 1.45 -6.74
C ARG A 85 -29.81 2.80 -6.90
N GLU A 86 -31.13 2.89 -6.63
CA GLU A 86 -31.88 4.13 -6.71
C GLU A 86 -31.48 5.14 -5.62
N GLU A 87 -31.10 4.67 -4.43
CA GLU A 87 -30.61 5.50 -3.34
C GLU A 87 -29.08 5.73 -3.36
N ALA A 88 -28.39 5.15 -4.36
CA ALA A 88 -26.93 5.27 -4.45
C ALA A 88 -26.49 6.72 -4.72
N HIS A 89 -25.56 7.20 -3.93
CA HIS A 89 -24.91 8.50 -4.11
C HIS A 89 -23.94 8.49 -5.31
N ALA A 90 -23.47 7.30 -5.66
CA ALA A 90 -22.69 7.06 -6.87
C ALA A 90 -22.92 5.65 -7.40
N VAL A 91 -22.99 5.55 -8.74
CA VAL A 91 -23.01 4.28 -9.46
C VAL A 91 -21.73 4.20 -10.30
N VAL A 92 -20.96 3.14 -10.14
CA VAL A 92 -19.72 2.89 -10.91
C VAL A 92 -19.95 1.69 -11.81
N ASP A 93 -19.92 1.91 -13.12
CA ASP A 93 -19.89 0.81 -14.09
C ASP A 93 -18.50 0.16 -14.08
N THR A 94 -18.45 -1.08 -13.63
CA THR A 94 -17.23 -1.87 -13.56
C THR A 94 -16.97 -2.69 -14.83
N GLY A 95 -17.84 -2.59 -15.86
CA GLY A 95 -17.80 -3.43 -17.04
C GLY A 95 -16.49 -3.38 -17.81
N ALA A 96 -15.94 -2.18 -17.96
CA ALA A 96 -14.68 -1.93 -18.66
C ALA A 96 -13.46 -1.81 -17.71
N LEU A 97 -13.67 -1.91 -16.38
CA LEU A 97 -12.60 -1.71 -15.40
C LEU A 97 -11.96 -3.04 -15.00
N ASN A 98 -10.62 -3.07 -14.98
CA ASN A 98 -9.89 -4.09 -14.25
C ASN A 98 -9.82 -3.75 -12.75
N VAL A 99 -9.30 -4.69 -11.94
CA VAL A 99 -9.22 -4.53 -10.47
C VAL A 99 -8.41 -3.30 -10.06
N HIS A 100 -7.32 -3.00 -10.76
CA HIS A 100 -6.47 -1.83 -10.46
C HIS A 100 -7.19 -0.52 -10.79
N GLN A 101 -7.90 -0.47 -11.90
CA GLN A 101 -8.69 0.70 -12.31
C GLN A 101 -9.84 0.96 -11.34
N LEU A 102 -10.59 -0.09 -10.94
CA LEU A 102 -11.64 0.03 -9.93
C LEU A 102 -11.09 0.51 -8.58
N LYS A 103 -9.94 -0.02 -8.14
CA LYS A 103 -9.25 0.45 -6.94
C LYS A 103 -8.90 1.93 -7.04
N GLY A 104 -8.42 2.39 -8.21
CA GLY A 104 -8.13 3.81 -8.48
C GLY A 104 -9.37 4.69 -8.31
N VAL A 105 -10.50 4.31 -8.92
CA VAL A 105 -11.79 5.03 -8.79
C VAL A 105 -12.25 5.13 -7.34
N ILE A 106 -12.17 4.02 -6.60
CA ILE A 106 -12.54 4.01 -5.17
C ILE A 106 -11.58 4.87 -4.34
N GLN A 107 -10.29 4.83 -4.63
CA GLN A 107 -9.29 5.63 -3.91
C GLN A 107 -9.44 7.13 -4.20
N GLU A 108 -9.74 7.51 -5.44
CA GLU A 108 -9.98 8.90 -5.81
C GLU A 108 -11.19 9.47 -5.06
N ARG A 109 -12.24 8.67 -4.89
CA ARG A 109 -13.49 9.12 -4.26
C ARG A 109 -13.47 9.03 -2.73
N TYR A 110 -12.94 7.94 -2.17
CA TYR A 110 -13.02 7.62 -0.75
C TYR A 110 -11.67 7.49 -0.09
N GLY A 111 -10.60 7.44 -0.87
CA GLY A 111 -9.24 7.42 -0.35
C GLY A 111 -9.05 8.61 0.56
N ARG A 112 -8.45 8.37 1.71
CA ARG A 112 -7.99 9.47 2.55
C ARG A 112 -7.00 10.30 1.71
N THR A 113 -7.45 11.45 1.20
CA THR A 113 -6.52 12.48 0.76
C THR A 113 -5.66 12.80 1.98
N GLY A 114 -4.44 12.28 1.98
CA GLY A 114 -3.48 12.58 3.04
C GLY A 114 -3.08 11.46 3.99
N GLN A 115 -3.37 10.17 3.76
CA GLN A 115 -2.49 9.18 4.38
C GLN A 115 -1.16 9.20 3.63
N PRO A 116 -0.10 9.72 4.26
CA PRO A 116 1.21 9.70 3.62
C PRO A 116 1.59 8.23 3.38
N LEU A 117 2.05 7.93 2.18
CA LEU A 117 2.66 6.64 1.87
C LEU A 117 3.81 6.42 2.87
N ALA A 118 3.77 5.29 3.57
CA ALA A 118 4.81 4.94 4.53
C ALA A 118 6.04 4.43 3.77
N LEU A 119 7.15 5.16 3.89
CA LEU A 119 8.43 4.82 3.29
C LEU A 119 9.31 4.11 4.32
N THR A 120 9.80 2.92 4.00
CA THR A 120 10.87 2.27 4.78
C THR A 120 12.19 2.41 4.03
N LEU A 121 13.18 3.02 4.68
CA LEU A 121 14.57 3.00 4.23
C LEU A 121 15.31 1.88 4.96
N LEU A 122 15.77 0.87 4.21
CA LEU A 122 16.35 -0.34 4.74
C LEU A 122 17.83 -0.47 4.34
N SER A 123 18.74 -0.55 5.29
CA SER A 123 20.11 -0.98 4.99
C SER A 123 20.26 -2.49 5.12
N PHE A 124 20.97 -3.11 4.17
CA PHE A 124 21.20 -4.56 4.20
C PHE A 124 22.58 -4.97 3.67
N GLY A 125 22.99 -6.20 4.00
CA GLY A 125 24.19 -6.85 3.50
C GLY A 125 23.87 -7.93 2.47
N TYR A 126 24.46 -7.81 1.27
CA TYR A 126 24.28 -8.80 0.20
C TYR A 126 24.67 -10.22 0.62
N LYS A 127 25.67 -10.38 1.53
CA LYS A 127 26.07 -11.70 2.03
C LYS A 127 24.92 -12.44 2.76
N TYR A 128 23.88 -11.73 3.20
CA TYR A 128 22.71 -12.29 3.87
C TYR A 128 21.44 -12.32 2.99
N GLY A 129 21.61 -12.12 1.69
CA GLY A 129 20.51 -12.08 0.73
C GLY A 129 19.82 -10.73 0.61
N VAL A 130 19.17 -10.54 -0.53
CA VAL A 130 18.35 -9.35 -0.81
C VAL A 130 17.06 -9.42 -0.03
N PRO A 131 16.58 -8.30 0.58
CA PRO A 131 15.30 -8.28 1.26
C PRO A 131 14.15 -8.53 0.27
N VAL A 132 13.29 -9.50 0.57
CA VAL A 132 12.16 -9.87 -0.30
C VAL A 132 11.04 -8.82 -0.30
N GLU A 133 10.99 -8.01 0.76
CA GLU A 133 10.03 -6.92 0.92
C GLU A 133 10.42 -5.63 0.20
N ALA A 134 11.58 -5.57 -0.46
CA ALA A 134 12.07 -4.35 -1.10
C ALA A 134 11.39 -4.10 -2.45
N ASP A 135 10.83 -2.89 -2.63
CA ASP A 135 10.33 -2.40 -3.91
C ASP A 135 11.46 -1.87 -4.80
N LEU A 136 12.46 -1.23 -4.19
CA LEU A 136 13.67 -0.75 -4.86
C LEU A 136 14.90 -1.28 -4.12
N VAL A 137 15.85 -1.82 -4.87
CA VAL A 137 17.13 -2.30 -4.33
C VAL A 137 18.27 -1.56 -4.99
N LEU A 138 19.07 -0.85 -4.20
CA LEU A 138 20.19 -0.03 -4.66
C LEU A 138 21.50 -0.60 -4.11
N ASP A 139 22.45 -0.83 -5.00
CA ASP A 139 23.77 -1.39 -4.66
C ASP A 139 24.82 -0.28 -4.49
N VAL A 140 25.52 -0.29 -3.35
CA VAL A 140 26.57 0.68 -3.03
C VAL A 140 27.92 0.03 -2.77
N ARG A 141 28.15 -1.20 -3.27
CA ARG A 141 29.42 -1.91 -3.12
C ARG A 141 30.59 -1.29 -3.90
N PHE A 142 30.27 -0.44 -4.88
CA PHE A 142 31.28 0.32 -5.62
C PHE A 142 32.02 1.38 -4.78
N LEU A 143 31.42 1.82 -3.64
CA LEU A 143 32.08 2.76 -2.74
C LEU A 143 33.24 2.12 -1.98
N PRO A 144 34.29 2.90 -1.62
CA PRO A 144 35.39 2.43 -0.77
C PRO A 144 34.87 1.80 0.51
N ASN A 145 35.49 0.69 0.92
CA ASN A 145 35.00 -0.11 2.03
C ASN A 145 35.72 0.24 3.35
N PRO A 146 35.00 0.87 4.33
CA PRO A 146 35.61 1.19 5.64
C PRO A 146 36.16 0.00 6.41
N TYR A 147 35.71 -1.21 6.08
CA TYR A 147 36.21 -2.45 6.73
C TYR A 147 37.72 -2.64 6.62
N PHE A 148 38.35 -2.13 5.55
CA PHE A 148 39.80 -2.25 5.35
C PHE A 148 40.60 -1.19 6.08
N ILE A 149 39.97 -0.30 6.83
CA ILE A 149 40.59 0.72 7.66
C ILE A 149 40.50 0.24 9.11
N PRO A 150 41.63 -0.08 9.78
CA PRO A 150 41.60 -0.69 11.12
C PRO A 150 40.75 0.07 12.13
N GLU A 151 40.83 1.42 12.14
CA GLU A 151 40.15 2.30 13.07
C GLU A 151 38.63 2.35 12.82
N LEU A 152 38.18 1.99 11.61
CA LEU A 152 36.77 2.06 11.21
C LEU A 152 36.10 0.67 11.18
N SER A 153 36.87 -0.38 11.01
CA SER A 153 36.39 -1.75 10.75
C SER A 153 35.47 -2.29 11.85
N SER A 154 35.71 -1.89 13.10
CA SER A 154 34.92 -2.34 14.26
C SER A 154 33.65 -1.56 14.49
N GLN A 155 33.53 -0.37 13.93
CA GLN A 155 32.42 0.57 14.12
C GLN A 155 31.29 0.30 13.12
N THR A 156 30.18 1.03 13.21
CA THR A 156 29.08 0.94 12.27
C THR A 156 28.95 2.24 11.46
N GLY A 157 28.16 2.23 10.39
CA GLY A 157 27.89 3.42 9.60
C GLY A 157 27.12 4.53 10.33
N LEU A 158 26.64 4.28 11.56
CA LEU A 158 26.07 5.31 12.44
C LEU A 158 27.14 6.07 13.24
N ALA A 159 28.34 5.49 13.37
CA ALA A 159 29.45 6.15 14.04
C ALA A 159 30.02 7.26 13.16
N GLU A 160 30.24 8.44 13.76
CA GLU A 160 30.68 9.63 13.05
C GLU A 160 31.95 9.40 12.18
N PRO A 161 33.02 8.73 12.65
CA PRO A 161 34.21 8.48 11.82
C PRO A 161 33.90 7.66 10.55
N VAL A 162 32.99 6.67 10.64
CA VAL A 162 32.58 5.84 9.51
C VAL A 162 31.66 6.59 8.56
N SER A 163 30.67 7.30 9.11
CA SER A 163 29.73 8.10 8.28
C SER A 163 30.48 9.19 7.53
N SER A 164 31.35 9.94 8.18
CA SER A 164 32.17 10.98 7.54
C SER A 164 33.06 10.41 6.44
N TYR A 165 33.71 9.27 6.68
CA TYR A 165 34.52 8.61 5.66
C TYR A 165 33.70 8.21 4.42
N VAL A 166 32.50 7.63 4.62
CA VAL A 166 31.64 7.21 3.51
C VAL A 166 31.06 8.41 2.78
N LEU A 167 30.55 9.40 3.51
CA LEU A 167 29.86 10.56 2.96
C LEU A 167 30.81 11.58 2.30
N SER A 168 32.10 11.59 2.65
CA SER A 168 33.11 12.42 1.98
C SER A 168 33.44 11.95 0.56
N GLN A 169 33.05 10.74 0.18
CA GLN A 169 33.30 10.21 -1.16
C GLN A 169 32.42 10.91 -2.20
N PRO A 170 32.99 11.47 -3.32
CA PRO A 170 32.19 12.12 -4.37
C PRO A 170 31.08 11.24 -4.95
N ASP A 171 31.39 9.93 -5.13
CA ASP A 171 30.42 8.96 -5.64
C ASP A 171 29.27 8.71 -4.66
N ALA A 172 29.51 8.80 -3.34
CA ALA A 172 28.46 8.69 -2.33
C ALA A 172 27.50 9.89 -2.40
N GLN A 173 28.00 11.10 -2.58
CA GLN A 173 27.20 12.30 -2.73
C GLN A 173 26.40 12.28 -4.04
N SER A 174 27.01 11.85 -5.14
CA SER A 174 26.34 11.67 -6.43
C SER A 174 25.23 10.62 -6.35
N PHE A 175 25.51 9.49 -5.69
CA PHE A 175 24.53 8.43 -5.46
C PHE A 175 23.34 8.92 -4.62
N LEU A 176 23.59 9.62 -3.52
CA LEU A 176 22.52 10.13 -2.63
C LEU A 176 21.61 11.11 -3.35
N GLY A 177 22.15 12.02 -4.17
CA GLY A 177 21.32 12.92 -5.00
C GLY A 177 20.42 12.15 -5.94
N LYS A 178 20.98 11.20 -6.72
CA LYS A 178 20.21 10.38 -7.67
C LYS A 178 19.20 9.47 -6.97
N ALA A 179 19.53 8.91 -5.82
CA ALA A 179 18.62 8.08 -5.03
C ALA A 179 17.45 8.90 -4.49
N GLN A 180 17.71 10.11 -4.01
CA GLN A 180 16.67 11.04 -3.58
C GLN A 180 15.73 11.40 -4.74
N ASP A 181 16.27 11.80 -5.89
CA ASP A 181 15.49 12.14 -7.08
C ASP A 181 14.62 10.95 -7.53
N LEU A 182 15.18 9.75 -7.53
CA LEU A 182 14.45 8.53 -7.88
C LEU A 182 13.30 8.27 -6.92
N ILE A 183 13.53 8.40 -5.62
CA ILE A 183 12.51 8.17 -4.58
C ILE A 183 11.40 9.21 -4.71
N GLU A 184 11.75 10.50 -4.83
CA GLU A 184 10.78 11.59 -5.00
C GLU A 184 9.96 11.45 -6.29
N PHE A 185 10.55 10.89 -7.35
CA PHE A 185 9.85 10.55 -8.59
C PHE A 185 8.91 9.34 -8.40
N TYR A 186 9.36 8.29 -7.71
CA TYR A 186 8.67 7.00 -7.60
C TYR A 186 7.47 7.06 -6.63
N LEU A 187 7.64 7.66 -5.44
CA LEU A 187 6.64 7.62 -4.38
C LEU A 187 5.24 8.13 -4.79
N PRO A 188 5.09 9.29 -5.49
CA PRO A 188 3.77 9.75 -5.92
C PRO A 188 3.11 8.80 -6.94
N ARG A 189 3.91 8.07 -7.72
CA ARG A 189 3.43 7.10 -8.70
C ARG A 189 2.98 5.80 -8.04
N ALA A 190 3.76 5.30 -7.10
CA ALA A 190 3.41 4.15 -6.26
C ALA A 190 2.13 4.41 -5.46
N GLN A 191 1.97 5.62 -4.92
CA GLN A 191 0.76 6.02 -4.20
C GLN A 191 -0.46 6.06 -5.13
N ARG A 192 -0.34 6.57 -6.36
CA ARG A 192 -1.43 6.56 -7.36
C ARG A 192 -1.80 5.15 -7.81
N GLU A 193 -0.84 4.22 -7.86
CA GLU A 193 -1.09 2.80 -8.09
C GLU A 193 -1.81 2.12 -6.92
N GLY A 194 -1.82 2.78 -5.76
CA GLY A 194 -2.51 2.32 -4.56
C GLY A 194 -1.65 1.58 -3.55
N LYS A 195 -0.32 1.78 -3.61
CA LYS A 195 0.56 1.32 -2.54
C LYS A 195 0.41 2.21 -1.31
N SER A 196 0.33 1.58 -0.15
CA SER A 196 0.33 2.26 1.15
C SER A 196 1.71 2.22 1.82
N TYR A 197 2.59 1.32 1.34
CA TYR A 197 3.93 1.10 1.86
C TYR A 197 4.91 0.96 0.69
N VAL A 198 6.09 1.54 0.84
CA VAL A 198 7.22 1.35 -0.08
C VAL A 198 8.48 1.09 0.75
N THR A 199 9.25 0.10 0.35
CA THR A 199 10.56 -0.21 0.95
C THR A 199 11.67 0.03 -0.06
N VAL A 200 12.58 0.96 0.26
CA VAL A 200 13.82 1.20 -0.49
C VAL A 200 14.99 0.61 0.29
N ALA A 201 15.62 -0.40 -0.28
CA ALA A 201 16.72 -1.12 0.33
C ALA A 201 18.06 -0.72 -0.29
N ILE A 202 19.02 -0.28 0.54
CA ILE A 202 20.39 0.04 0.13
C ILE A 202 21.33 -1.04 0.66
N GLY A 203 22.07 -1.68 -0.25
CA GLY A 203 22.91 -2.84 0.05
C GLY A 203 24.40 -2.59 -0.09
N CYS A 204 25.18 -2.97 0.92
CA CYS A 204 26.62 -3.14 0.81
C CYS A 204 26.99 -4.60 1.09
N THR A 205 28.27 -4.97 1.14
CA THR A 205 28.69 -6.38 1.33
C THR A 205 28.16 -6.94 2.65
N GLY A 206 28.45 -6.30 3.78
CA GLY A 206 28.10 -6.78 5.12
C GLY A 206 26.93 -6.06 5.79
N GLY A 207 26.35 -5.01 5.20
CA GLY A 207 25.20 -4.29 5.76
C GLY A 207 25.47 -3.45 7.01
N ARG A 208 26.75 -3.18 7.35
CA ARG A 208 27.14 -2.54 8.62
C ARG A 208 27.72 -1.12 8.49
N HIS A 209 28.36 -0.78 7.37
CA HIS A 209 29.07 0.48 7.18
C HIS A 209 28.41 1.36 6.13
N ARG A 210 28.75 1.17 4.82
CA ARG A 210 28.33 2.04 3.71
C ARG A 210 26.81 2.19 3.59
N SER A 211 26.08 1.07 3.53
CA SER A 211 24.61 1.10 3.40
C SER A 211 23.94 1.77 4.60
N VAL A 212 24.50 1.59 5.81
CA VAL A 212 23.96 2.22 7.03
C VAL A 212 24.16 3.73 7.01
N ALA A 213 25.37 4.20 6.67
CA ALA A 213 25.67 5.64 6.57
C ALA A 213 24.79 6.33 5.51
N LEU A 214 24.64 5.70 4.33
CA LEU A 214 23.84 6.26 3.24
C LEU A 214 22.34 6.28 3.55
N VAL A 215 21.81 5.24 4.21
CA VAL A 215 20.39 5.22 4.64
C VAL A 215 20.14 6.31 5.67
N ALA A 216 21.04 6.52 6.63
CA ALA A 216 20.90 7.58 7.63
C ALA A 216 20.94 8.98 7.00
N ASP A 217 21.84 9.23 6.04
CA ASP A 217 21.91 10.51 5.34
C ASP A 217 20.71 10.74 4.43
N LEU A 218 20.26 9.71 3.71
CA LEU A 218 19.08 9.79 2.87
C LEU A 218 17.80 10.09 3.67
N PHE A 219 17.68 9.53 4.87
CA PHE A 219 16.60 9.89 5.80
C PHE A 219 16.61 11.38 6.12
N ASN A 220 17.78 11.95 6.42
CA ASN A 220 17.92 13.38 6.71
C ASN A 220 17.59 14.25 5.49
N ARG A 221 17.98 13.84 4.27
CA ARG A 221 17.70 14.55 3.01
C ARG A 221 16.21 14.58 2.67
N LEU A 222 15.54 13.46 2.82
CA LEU A 222 14.10 13.36 2.56
C LEU A 222 13.27 14.12 3.62
N GLY A 223 13.81 14.25 4.83
CA GLY A 223 13.25 15.07 5.91
C GLY A 223 11.84 14.64 6.32
N THR A 224 11.05 15.62 6.75
CA THR A 224 9.66 15.40 7.24
C THR A 224 8.62 15.36 6.14
N ARG A 225 9.01 15.38 4.86
CA ARG A 225 8.09 15.36 3.70
C ARG A 225 7.32 14.05 3.58
N TYR A 226 7.87 12.97 4.13
CA TYR A 226 7.30 11.63 4.09
C TYR A 226 7.25 11.02 5.49
N GLN A 227 6.34 10.08 5.70
CA GLN A 227 6.38 9.22 6.89
C GLN A 227 7.44 8.14 6.69
N ILE A 228 8.64 8.35 7.24
CA ILE A 228 9.79 7.48 7.00
C ILE A 228 10.11 6.65 8.23
N THR A 229 10.29 5.35 8.03
CA THR A 229 10.86 4.41 9.00
C THR A 229 12.24 3.99 8.52
N VAL A 230 13.25 4.08 9.38
CA VAL A 230 14.61 3.58 9.10
C VAL A 230 14.82 2.23 9.77
N ARG A 231 15.35 1.26 9.01
CA ARG A 231 15.69 -0.07 9.52
C ARG A 231 17.09 -0.46 9.06
N HIS A 232 17.90 -0.95 9.99
CA HIS A 232 19.24 -1.47 9.72
C HIS A 232 19.26 -2.98 10.03
N ARG A 233 19.08 -3.81 9.00
CA ARG A 233 18.82 -5.25 9.15
C ARG A 233 19.92 -5.99 9.90
N GLU A 234 21.18 -5.61 9.68
CA GLU A 234 22.34 -6.31 10.25
C GLU A 234 22.90 -5.67 11.54
N LEU A 235 22.42 -4.49 11.97
CA LEU A 235 22.93 -3.89 13.21
C LEU A 235 22.44 -4.63 14.47
N GLY A 236 21.29 -5.27 14.42
CA GLY A 236 20.74 -6.10 15.50
C GLY A 236 21.29 -7.53 15.55
N ARG A 237 22.02 -7.97 14.52
CA ARG A 237 22.67 -9.28 14.50
C ARG A 237 24.03 -9.15 15.16
N GLY A 238 24.30 -9.97 16.19
CA GLY A 238 25.64 -10.10 16.78
C GLY A 238 26.70 -10.37 15.70
N ARG A 239 27.97 -10.05 15.95
CA ARG A 239 29.06 -10.45 15.08
C ARG A 239 29.07 -11.98 15.03
N GLU A 240 28.67 -12.56 13.91
CA GLU A 240 29.10 -13.91 13.57
C GLU A 240 30.61 -13.81 13.23
N PRO A 241 31.44 -14.71 13.76
CA PRO A 241 32.90 -14.71 13.60
C PRO A 241 33.30 -14.87 12.11
#